data_47b472be47b27e6070b6792d8b1c4dd6
#
_entry.id   47b472be47b27e6070b6792d8b1c4dd6
#
_cell.length_a   1.000
_cell.length_b   1.000
_cell.length_c   1.000
_cell.angle_alpha   90.00
_cell.angle_beta   90.00
_cell.angle_gamma   90.00
#
_symmetry.space_group_name_H-M   'P 1'
#
loop_
_entity.id
_entity.type
_entity.pdbx_description
1 polymer ?
#
loop_
_entity_poly.entity_id
_entity_poly.type
_entity_poly.pdbx_seq_one_letter_code
_entity_poly.pdbx_strand_id
1 'polypeptide(L)'
;RPQTFGLAQDELPKLEGLQDYLSPKAIASLGQHYLDQGLADDLLDDEKRIIRDTFKDFADDVVKPLAEEVHRKDLLVPAEILEPLKAMGVFGLSVPERFGGLKPDTTEDSMGMVIVTEELSRGSLGAAGSLITRPEIMARALLEGGTDEQQARWLPQIASGQTLCAVSVTEPNTGSDVASVALKATRAAGGWHLNGGKTWCTYAGAAGALLVLARTNPDAKPAHKGLSLFVVEKPTYDGHGFEYEQPEGGRMTGRAIPTLGYRGMHSFDMSYEDFFVPDDCLIGGEAGEGKGFYFTMRGFMGGRLQTAARACGLMRATFEESLSYSQDRMVFGRSVASYPLSLAKLARMGALITACKAFTAHVAGLMDQGLGQMEASLVKLFSCRAAEWVT
;
A
#
# COMPACT_ATOMS: atom_id res chain seq x y z
N ARG A 1 16.88 -26.83 5.09
CA ARG A 1 17.57 -27.42 6.23
C ARG A 1 17.30 -26.53 7.46
N PRO A 2 17.04 -27.10 8.69
CA PRO A 2 16.67 -26.30 9.88
C PRO A 2 17.67 -25.20 10.25
N GLN A 3 18.94 -25.43 10.00
CA GLN A 3 20.03 -24.46 10.26
C GLN A 3 19.95 -23.16 9.46
N THR A 4 19.11 -23.10 8.42
CA THR A 4 18.95 -21.91 7.57
C THR A 4 18.14 -20.82 8.27
N PHE A 5 17.40 -21.13 9.33
CA PHE A 5 16.52 -20.22 10.05
C PHE A 5 17.02 -19.84 11.46
N GLY A 6 18.25 -20.24 11.83
CA GLY A 6 18.84 -19.92 13.13
C GLY A 6 18.16 -20.58 14.34
N LEU A 7 17.26 -21.54 14.11
CA LEU A 7 16.61 -22.30 15.17
C LEU A 7 17.50 -23.46 15.59
N ALA A 8 17.69 -23.66 16.90
CA ALA A 8 18.34 -24.85 17.44
C ALA A 8 17.47 -26.09 17.13
N GLN A 9 18.11 -27.25 16.94
CA GLN A 9 17.42 -28.48 16.52
C GLN A 9 16.38 -28.97 17.55
N ASP A 10 16.52 -28.59 18.81
CA ASP A 10 15.66 -28.84 19.94
C ASP A 10 14.49 -27.83 20.09
N GLU A 11 14.58 -26.70 19.41
CA GLU A 11 13.51 -25.67 19.36
C GLU A 11 12.47 -25.92 18.26
N LEU A 12 12.73 -26.87 17.35
CA LEU A 12 11.73 -27.28 16.37
C LEU A 12 10.64 -28.05 17.10
N PRO A 13 9.35 -27.66 16.99
CA PRO A 13 8.27 -28.48 17.50
C PRO A 13 8.43 -29.88 16.91
N LYS A 14 8.32 -30.92 17.74
CA LYS A 14 8.34 -32.29 17.27
C LYS A 14 7.29 -32.43 16.19
N LEU A 15 7.71 -32.64 14.95
CA LEU A 15 6.81 -32.84 13.80
C LEU A 15 6.06 -34.19 13.86
N GLU A 16 6.27 -34.95 14.95
CA GLU A 16 5.51 -36.15 15.28
C GLU A 16 4.05 -35.75 15.47
N GLY A 17 3.17 -36.26 14.60
CA GLY A 17 1.74 -35.93 14.59
C GLY A 17 1.32 -34.89 13.53
N LEU A 18 2.25 -34.24 12.83
CA LEU A 18 1.88 -33.27 11.77
C LEU A 18 1.04 -33.95 10.67
N GLN A 19 1.28 -35.24 10.41
CA GLN A 19 0.51 -36.04 9.44
C GLN A 19 -0.97 -36.16 9.84
N ASP A 20 -1.28 -36.16 11.14
CA ASP A 20 -2.65 -36.21 11.63
C ASP A 20 -3.42 -34.94 11.29
N TYR A 21 -2.76 -33.77 11.39
CA TYR A 21 -3.34 -32.47 11.01
C TYR A 21 -3.49 -32.32 9.49
N LEU A 22 -2.71 -33.04 8.71
CA LEU A 22 -2.82 -33.04 7.23
C LEU A 22 -3.72 -34.17 6.70
N SER A 23 -4.34 -34.95 7.57
CA SER A 23 -5.27 -35.99 7.16
C SER A 23 -6.51 -35.37 6.46
N PRO A 24 -7.14 -36.07 5.50
CA PRO A 24 -8.36 -35.58 4.87
C PRO A 24 -9.48 -35.24 5.87
N LYS A 25 -9.56 -36.02 6.97
CA LYS A 25 -10.52 -35.77 8.06
C LYS A 25 -10.22 -34.47 8.80
N ALA A 26 -8.98 -34.21 9.16
CA ALA A 26 -8.58 -32.98 9.85
C ALA A 26 -8.78 -31.75 8.96
N ILE A 27 -8.43 -31.86 7.68
CA ILE A 27 -8.65 -30.76 6.69
C ILE A 27 -10.14 -30.47 6.53
N ALA A 28 -10.99 -31.51 6.42
CA ALA A 28 -12.44 -31.31 6.35
C ALA A 28 -13.02 -30.71 7.63
N SER A 29 -12.53 -31.14 8.80
CA SER A 29 -12.91 -30.56 10.10
C SER A 29 -12.52 -29.08 10.22
N LEU A 30 -11.34 -28.72 9.76
CA LEU A 30 -10.91 -27.30 9.70
C LEU A 30 -11.79 -26.48 8.75
N GLY A 31 -12.14 -27.04 7.57
CA GLY A 31 -13.07 -26.40 6.65
C GLY A 31 -14.45 -26.20 7.24
N GLN A 32 -14.96 -27.19 8.00
CA GLN A 32 -16.21 -27.07 8.74
C GLN A 32 -16.12 -26.01 9.84
N HIS A 33 -15.02 -25.96 10.59
CA HIS A 33 -14.78 -24.92 11.59
C HIS A 33 -14.88 -23.52 10.97
N TYR A 34 -14.23 -23.26 9.85
CA TYR A 34 -14.32 -21.98 9.17
C TYR A 34 -15.71 -21.68 8.62
N LEU A 35 -16.44 -22.72 8.21
CA LEU A 35 -17.82 -22.56 7.76
C LEU A 35 -18.76 -22.12 8.91
N ASP A 36 -18.53 -22.65 10.10
CA ASP A 36 -19.37 -22.43 11.28
C ASP A 36 -18.98 -21.14 12.05
N GLN A 37 -17.70 -20.82 12.12
CA GLN A 37 -17.14 -19.78 13.00
C GLN A 37 -16.49 -18.61 12.23
N GLY A 38 -16.24 -18.77 10.93
CA GLY A 38 -15.46 -17.79 10.17
C GLY A 38 -13.97 -17.77 10.54
N LEU A 39 -13.30 -16.66 10.23
CA LEU A 39 -11.90 -16.41 10.58
C LEU A 39 -11.80 -15.83 12.00
N ALA A 40 -10.91 -16.40 12.82
CA ALA A 40 -10.60 -15.85 14.14
C ALA A 40 -9.85 -14.51 14.02
N ASP A 41 -10.05 -13.63 15.00
CA ASP A 41 -9.45 -12.30 15.04
C ASP A 41 -8.80 -12.01 16.42
N ASP A 42 -8.08 -12.99 16.93
CA ASP A 42 -7.55 -13.02 18.30
C ASP A 42 -6.24 -12.22 18.49
N LEU A 43 -5.72 -11.60 17.39
CA LEU A 43 -4.43 -10.92 17.40
C LEU A 43 -4.50 -9.45 17.83
N LEU A 44 -5.70 -8.91 18.08
CA LEU A 44 -5.93 -7.49 18.34
C LEU A 44 -6.25 -7.23 19.82
N ASP A 45 -5.65 -6.19 20.39
CA ASP A 45 -6.09 -5.61 21.66
C ASP A 45 -7.42 -4.84 21.49
N ASP A 46 -7.96 -4.32 22.58
CA ASP A 46 -9.28 -3.69 22.59
C ASP A 46 -9.30 -2.39 21.77
N GLU A 47 -8.22 -1.61 21.78
CA GLU A 47 -8.10 -0.39 20.96
C GLU A 47 -8.08 -0.73 19.47
N LYS A 48 -7.29 -1.70 19.08
CA LYS A 48 -7.17 -2.13 17.68
C LYS A 48 -8.46 -2.81 17.17
N ARG A 49 -9.22 -3.45 18.06
CA ARG A 49 -10.56 -3.97 17.73
C ARG A 49 -11.54 -2.84 17.40
N ILE A 50 -11.53 -1.73 18.16
CA ILE A 50 -12.38 -0.57 17.88
C ILE A 50 -12.02 0.03 16.52
N ILE A 51 -10.74 0.19 16.21
CA ILE A 51 -10.30 0.67 14.89
C ILE A 51 -10.81 -0.27 13.79
N ARG A 52 -10.59 -1.58 13.94
CA ARG A 52 -11.06 -2.58 13.00
C ARG A 52 -12.56 -2.48 12.76
N ASP A 53 -13.37 -2.47 13.83
CA ASP A 53 -14.82 -2.46 13.72
C ASP A 53 -15.33 -1.19 13.04
N THR A 54 -14.76 -0.03 13.38
CA THR A 54 -15.07 1.24 12.72
C THR A 54 -14.82 1.19 11.21
N PHE A 55 -13.65 0.69 10.79
CA PHE A 55 -13.32 0.64 9.36
C PHE A 55 -13.98 -0.54 8.64
N LYS A 56 -14.31 -1.61 9.36
CA LYS A 56 -15.14 -2.70 8.84
C LYS A 56 -16.55 -2.20 8.49
N ASP A 57 -17.20 -1.50 9.41
CA ASP A 57 -18.53 -0.94 9.18
C ASP A 57 -18.51 0.08 8.03
N PHE A 58 -17.52 0.97 7.99
CA PHE A 58 -17.34 1.88 6.85
C PHE A 58 -17.12 1.15 5.53
N ALA A 59 -16.33 0.08 5.52
CA ALA A 59 -16.09 -0.72 4.34
C ALA A 59 -17.36 -1.43 3.86
N ASP A 60 -18.16 -1.96 4.77
CA ASP A 60 -19.41 -2.67 4.45
C ASP A 60 -20.52 -1.70 4.00
N ASP A 61 -20.69 -0.56 4.69
CA ASP A 61 -21.80 0.36 4.47
C ASP A 61 -21.56 1.35 3.32
N VAL A 62 -20.30 1.73 3.06
CA VAL A 62 -19.96 2.78 2.09
C VAL A 62 -19.12 2.25 0.92
N VAL A 63 -18.02 1.55 1.20
CA VAL A 63 -17.07 1.17 0.14
C VAL A 63 -17.62 0.04 -0.72
N LYS A 64 -18.08 -1.04 -0.12
CA LYS A 64 -18.54 -2.26 -0.81
C LYS A 64 -19.71 -1.99 -1.76
N PRO A 65 -20.73 -1.18 -1.38
CA PRO A 65 -21.84 -0.85 -2.29
C PRO A 65 -21.43 -0.08 -3.56
N LEU A 66 -20.35 0.72 -3.49
CA LEU A 66 -19.85 1.51 -4.63
C LEU A 66 -18.81 0.76 -5.48
N ALA A 67 -18.23 -0.31 -4.95
CA ALA A 67 -17.08 -1.00 -5.57
C ALA A 67 -17.37 -1.51 -6.99
N GLU A 68 -18.55 -2.11 -7.21
CA GLU A 68 -18.94 -2.66 -8.51
C GLU A 68 -19.12 -1.54 -9.55
N GLU A 69 -19.77 -0.44 -9.18
CA GLU A 69 -19.98 0.69 -10.07
C GLU A 69 -18.67 1.35 -10.47
N VAL A 70 -17.77 1.60 -9.51
CA VAL A 70 -16.43 2.13 -9.75
C VAL A 70 -15.67 1.24 -10.73
N HIS A 71 -15.72 -0.08 -10.53
CA HIS A 71 -15.03 -1.02 -11.40
C HIS A 71 -15.65 -1.08 -12.80
N ARG A 72 -16.97 -1.24 -12.93
CA ARG A 72 -17.64 -1.43 -14.22
C ARG A 72 -17.62 -0.18 -15.08
N LYS A 73 -17.76 1.01 -14.48
CA LYS A 73 -17.80 2.29 -15.19
C LYS A 73 -16.43 2.96 -15.29
N ASP A 74 -15.37 2.34 -14.75
CA ASP A 74 -14.01 2.87 -14.73
C ASP A 74 -13.92 4.27 -14.08
N LEU A 75 -14.64 4.46 -12.99
CA LEU A 75 -14.72 5.73 -12.29
C LEU A 75 -13.45 5.99 -11.48
N LEU A 76 -13.21 7.25 -11.14
CA LEU A 76 -12.27 7.65 -10.09
C LEU A 76 -12.85 7.29 -8.70
N VAL A 77 -12.05 7.46 -7.65
CA VAL A 77 -12.52 7.27 -6.27
C VAL A 77 -13.67 8.25 -5.99
N PRO A 78 -14.87 7.77 -5.63
CA PRO A 78 -16.00 8.64 -5.33
C PRO A 78 -15.76 9.52 -4.11
N ALA A 79 -16.37 10.72 -4.10
CA ALA A 79 -16.32 11.62 -2.96
C ALA A 79 -16.96 11.02 -1.70
N GLU A 80 -17.94 10.18 -1.86
CA GLU A 80 -18.63 9.42 -0.79
C GLU A 80 -17.67 8.49 -0.02
N ILE A 81 -16.58 8.05 -0.65
CA ILE A 81 -15.51 7.30 0.00
C ILE A 81 -14.45 8.27 0.52
N LEU A 82 -14.02 9.22 -0.31
CA LEU A 82 -12.86 10.05 -0.05
C LEU A 82 -13.07 11.04 1.11
N GLU A 83 -14.21 11.75 1.12
CA GLU A 83 -14.45 12.80 2.12
C GLU A 83 -14.64 12.26 3.56
N PRO A 84 -15.40 11.16 3.80
CA PRO A 84 -15.40 10.55 5.12
C PRO A 84 -14.02 10.06 5.57
N LEU A 85 -13.21 9.47 4.68
CA LEU A 85 -11.86 9.03 5.02
C LEU A 85 -10.94 10.20 5.41
N LYS A 86 -11.08 11.37 4.76
CA LYS A 86 -10.40 12.61 5.21
C LYS A 86 -10.85 13.00 6.61
N ALA A 87 -12.16 13.01 6.86
CA ALA A 87 -12.73 13.37 8.16
C ALA A 87 -12.30 12.42 9.28
N MET A 88 -12.09 11.12 8.96
CA MET A 88 -11.57 10.12 9.89
C MET A 88 -10.04 10.21 10.08
N GLY A 89 -9.34 11.09 9.37
CA GLY A 89 -7.90 11.33 9.52
C GLY A 89 -7.00 10.23 8.97
N VAL A 90 -7.50 9.35 8.11
CA VAL A 90 -6.73 8.15 7.66
C VAL A 90 -5.44 8.48 6.90
N PHE A 91 -5.35 9.65 6.28
CA PHE A 91 -4.15 10.10 5.58
C PHE A 91 -3.03 10.50 6.54
N GLY A 92 -3.36 10.74 7.83
CA GLY A 92 -2.45 11.08 8.91
C GLY A 92 -1.98 9.90 9.76
N LEU A 93 -2.33 8.65 9.44
CA LEU A 93 -1.97 7.47 10.23
C LEU A 93 -0.46 7.29 10.48
N SER A 94 0.39 7.74 9.57
CA SER A 94 1.85 7.70 9.70
C SER A 94 2.48 9.09 9.90
N VAL A 95 1.66 10.12 10.07
CA VAL A 95 2.11 11.49 10.35
C VAL A 95 2.04 11.75 11.86
N PRO A 96 3.11 12.26 12.49
CA PRO A 96 3.12 12.60 13.92
C PRO A 96 2.03 13.60 14.33
N GLU A 97 1.55 13.48 15.57
CA GLU A 97 0.51 14.36 16.14
C GLU A 97 0.89 15.85 16.08
N ARG A 98 2.18 16.19 16.29
CA ARG A 98 2.68 17.57 16.17
C ARG A 98 2.49 18.20 14.78
N PHE A 99 2.23 17.38 13.77
CA PHE A 99 1.90 17.81 12.40
C PHE A 99 0.42 17.55 12.04
N GLY A 100 -0.44 17.30 13.05
CA GLY A 100 -1.87 17.06 12.84
C GLY A 100 -2.23 15.65 12.36
N GLY A 101 -1.31 14.70 12.45
CA GLY A 101 -1.57 13.30 12.16
C GLY A 101 -2.12 12.52 13.37
N LEU A 102 -2.22 11.21 13.22
CA LEU A 102 -2.71 10.28 14.25
C LEU A 102 -1.58 9.44 14.88
N LYS A 103 -0.37 9.50 14.33
CA LYS A 103 0.77 8.77 14.88
C LYS A 103 1.29 9.51 16.13
N PRO A 104 1.42 8.83 17.28
CA PRO A 104 2.05 9.43 18.45
C PRO A 104 3.46 9.96 18.10
N ASP A 105 3.85 11.09 18.71
CA ASP A 105 5.15 11.71 18.40
C ASP A 105 6.35 10.84 18.79
N THR A 106 6.19 9.98 19.79
CA THR A 106 7.27 9.18 20.40
C THR A 106 7.28 7.71 20.05
N THR A 107 6.21 7.20 19.42
CA THR A 107 6.07 5.78 19.10
C THR A 107 5.59 5.59 17.67
N GLU A 108 5.86 4.42 17.09
CA GLU A 108 5.27 3.99 15.82
C GLU A 108 3.99 3.19 16.09
N ASP A 109 3.04 3.22 15.14
CA ASP A 109 1.83 2.38 15.15
C ASP A 109 1.57 1.83 13.74
N SER A 110 2.40 0.88 13.35
CA SER A 110 2.24 0.19 12.07
C SER A 110 1.00 -0.72 12.06
N MET A 111 0.56 -1.19 13.23
CA MET A 111 -0.60 -2.09 13.31
C MET A 111 -1.91 -1.37 13.02
N GLY A 112 -2.10 -0.14 13.50
CA GLY A 112 -3.28 0.69 13.17
C GLY A 112 -3.39 0.89 11.65
N MET A 113 -2.30 1.23 10.99
CA MET A 113 -2.23 1.36 9.53
C MET A 113 -2.55 0.04 8.81
N VAL A 114 -2.05 -1.12 9.31
CA VAL A 114 -2.34 -2.45 8.74
C VAL A 114 -3.83 -2.74 8.78
N ILE A 115 -4.48 -2.52 9.92
CA ILE A 115 -5.92 -2.80 10.14
C ILE A 115 -6.77 -1.95 9.18
N VAL A 116 -6.54 -0.64 9.14
CA VAL A 116 -7.28 0.27 8.24
C VAL A 116 -7.10 -0.15 6.77
N THR A 117 -5.86 -0.47 6.37
CA THR A 117 -5.57 -0.93 5.01
C THR A 117 -6.28 -2.25 4.68
N GLU A 118 -6.31 -3.19 5.61
CA GLU A 118 -6.96 -4.50 5.44
C GLU A 118 -8.47 -4.33 5.26
N GLU A 119 -9.15 -3.59 6.16
CA GLU A 119 -10.61 -3.42 6.10
C GLU A 119 -11.05 -2.63 4.85
N LEU A 120 -10.37 -1.55 4.52
CA LEU A 120 -10.67 -0.80 3.29
C LEU A 120 -10.45 -1.65 2.02
N SER A 121 -9.43 -2.53 2.03
CA SER A 121 -9.15 -3.43 0.90
C SER A 121 -10.16 -4.58 0.81
N ARG A 122 -10.74 -4.99 1.95
CA ARG A 122 -11.85 -5.94 1.99
C ARG A 122 -13.10 -5.35 1.34
N GLY A 123 -13.37 -4.06 1.53
CA GLY A 123 -14.45 -3.36 0.84
C GLY A 123 -14.15 -3.19 -0.66
N SER A 124 -13.03 -2.59 -1.01
CA SER A 124 -12.53 -2.46 -2.38
C SER A 124 -11.05 -2.10 -2.40
N LEU A 125 -10.23 -2.96 -2.98
CA LEU A 125 -8.79 -2.71 -3.15
C LEU A 125 -8.51 -1.44 -3.95
N GLY A 126 -9.21 -1.22 -5.06
CA GLY A 126 -9.00 -0.10 -5.98
C GLY A 126 -9.65 1.21 -5.52
N ALA A 127 -10.87 1.16 -5.00
CA ALA A 127 -11.61 2.35 -4.61
C ALA A 127 -11.23 2.92 -3.23
N ALA A 128 -10.71 2.10 -2.31
CA ALA A 128 -10.41 2.54 -0.95
C ALA A 128 -9.08 2.02 -0.40
N GLY A 129 -8.80 0.72 -0.50
CA GLY A 129 -7.69 0.05 0.18
C GLY A 129 -6.29 0.53 -0.16
N SER A 130 -6.14 1.30 -1.22
CA SER A 130 -4.84 1.83 -1.65
C SER A 130 -4.67 3.33 -1.42
N LEU A 131 -5.69 4.04 -0.96
CA LEU A 131 -5.67 5.50 -0.82
C LEU A 131 -4.57 5.99 0.11
N ILE A 132 -4.36 5.34 1.25
CA ILE A 132 -3.40 5.77 2.28
C ILE A 132 -1.94 5.43 1.94
N THR A 133 -1.67 4.60 0.93
CA THR A 133 -0.30 4.13 0.63
C THR A 133 0.63 5.25 0.16
N ARG A 134 0.16 6.15 -0.71
CA ARG A 134 1.01 7.20 -1.29
C ARG A 134 1.26 8.33 -0.29
N PRO A 135 0.27 8.82 0.44
CA PRO A 135 0.48 9.75 1.57
C PRO A 135 1.50 9.22 2.57
N GLU A 136 1.41 7.96 2.96
CA GLU A 136 2.39 7.35 3.87
C GLU A 136 3.81 7.33 3.31
N ILE A 137 3.98 6.90 2.04
CA ILE A 137 5.30 6.86 1.41
C ILE A 137 5.93 8.26 1.39
N MET A 138 5.15 9.29 1.05
CA MET A 138 5.62 10.68 1.04
C MET A 138 5.90 11.20 2.44
N ALA A 139 5.02 10.95 3.40
CA ALA A 139 5.22 11.37 4.79
C ALA A 139 6.49 10.75 5.40
N ARG A 140 6.71 9.43 5.20
CA ARG A 140 7.94 8.77 5.67
C ARG A 140 9.20 9.29 4.98
N ALA A 141 9.14 9.62 3.70
CA ALA A 141 10.29 10.22 2.99
C ALA A 141 10.60 11.63 3.53
N LEU A 142 9.59 12.44 3.84
CA LEU A 142 9.73 13.76 4.44
C LEU A 142 10.25 13.69 5.88
N LEU A 143 9.75 12.75 6.68
CA LEU A 143 10.23 12.55 8.06
C LEU A 143 11.68 12.06 8.11
N GLU A 144 12.10 11.25 7.13
CA GLU A 144 13.48 10.74 7.06
C GLU A 144 14.48 11.78 6.54
N GLY A 145 14.10 12.57 5.53
CA GLY A 145 15.03 13.39 4.80
C GLY A 145 14.67 14.86 4.65
N GLY A 146 13.43 15.25 4.95
CA GLY A 146 12.97 16.64 4.80
C GLY A 146 13.52 17.57 5.88
N THR A 147 13.73 18.85 5.51
CA THR A 147 14.04 19.90 6.50
C THR A 147 12.83 20.17 7.39
N ASP A 148 13.03 20.87 8.51
CA ASP A 148 11.94 21.25 9.41
C ASP A 148 10.88 22.09 8.69
N GLU A 149 11.29 22.98 7.77
CA GLU A 149 10.39 23.79 6.96
C GLU A 149 9.58 22.93 5.98
N GLN A 150 10.22 21.95 5.36
CA GLN A 150 9.55 21.02 4.46
C GLN A 150 8.54 20.14 5.21
N GLN A 151 8.91 19.63 6.36
CA GLN A 151 8.01 18.85 7.21
C GLN A 151 6.81 19.69 7.66
N ALA A 152 7.06 20.93 8.16
CA ALA A 152 6.01 21.86 8.58
C ALA A 152 5.08 22.28 7.43
N ARG A 153 5.60 22.37 6.19
CA ARG A 153 4.80 22.72 5.00
C ARG A 153 3.88 21.59 4.56
N TRP A 154 4.40 20.37 4.38
CA TRP A 154 3.67 19.31 3.69
C TRP A 154 2.99 18.29 4.60
N LEU A 155 3.57 17.97 5.77
CA LEU A 155 2.98 16.92 6.62
C LEU A 155 1.56 17.24 7.10
N PRO A 156 1.22 18.50 7.51
CA PRO A 156 -0.16 18.82 7.89
C PRO A 156 -1.15 18.72 6.73
N GLN A 157 -0.75 19.09 5.53
CA GLN A 157 -1.60 19.00 4.33
C GLN A 157 -1.84 17.54 3.91
N ILE A 158 -0.83 16.69 4.10
CA ILE A 158 -0.95 15.24 3.87
C ILE A 158 -1.87 14.64 4.92
N ALA A 159 -1.64 14.93 6.20
CA ALA A 159 -2.40 14.35 7.31
C ALA A 159 -3.91 14.65 7.22
N SER A 160 -4.26 15.87 6.85
CA SER A 160 -5.66 16.28 6.66
C SER A 160 -6.29 15.75 5.36
N GLY A 161 -5.51 15.19 4.43
CA GLY A 161 -5.97 14.84 3.10
C GLY A 161 -6.29 16.06 2.21
N GLN A 162 -5.88 17.26 2.60
CA GLN A 162 -5.98 18.46 1.77
C GLN A 162 -5.15 18.31 0.51
N THR A 163 -3.95 17.75 0.63
CA THR A 163 -3.07 17.40 -0.48
C THR A 163 -2.96 15.89 -0.60
N LEU A 164 -3.61 15.34 -1.62
CA LEU A 164 -3.47 13.93 -1.98
C LEU A 164 -2.15 13.72 -2.73
N CYS A 165 -1.55 12.54 -2.56
CA CYS A 165 -0.21 12.26 -3.00
C CYS A 165 -0.15 11.16 -4.06
N ALA A 166 0.85 11.26 -4.94
CA ALA A 166 1.25 10.18 -5.83
C ALA A 166 2.77 9.96 -5.77
N VAL A 167 3.23 8.80 -6.23
CA VAL A 167 4.66 8.43 -6.25
C VAL A 167 5.09 8.21 -7.69
N SER A 168 6.13 8.92 -8.13
CA SER A 168 6.63 8.97 -9.49
C SER A 168 8.11 8.53 -9.51
N VAL A 169 8.32 7.20 -9.46
CA VAL A 169 9.65 6.56 -9.36
C VAL A 169 9.94 5.70 -10.58
N THR A 170 9.04 4.78 -10.92
CA THR A 170 9.19 3.82 -12.00
C THR A 170 9.23 4.49 -13.37
N GLU A 171 10.08 3.98 -14.27
CA GLU A 171 10.18 4.42 -15.66
C GLU A 171 9.88 3.25 -16.62
N PRO A 172 9.53 3.50 -17.88
CA PRO A 172 9.21 2.43 -18.84
C PRO A 172 10.27 1.33 -18.93
N ASN A 173 11.55 1.69 -18.77
CA ASN A 173 12.68 0.77 -18.86
C ASN A 173 13.27 0.39 -17.50
N THR A 174 12.75 0.93 -16.38
CA THR A 174 13.38 0.82 -15.06
C THR A 174 12.33 0.69 -13.97
N GLY A 175 12.16 -0.53 -13.44
CA GLY A 175 11.25 -0.83 -12.31
C GLY A 175 12.03 -1.30 -11.09
N SER A 176 12.42 -2.58 -11.06
CA SER A 176 13.15 -3.16 -9.92
C SER A 176 14.54 -2.57 -9.74
N ASP A 177 15.21 -2.18 -10.82
CA ASP A 177 16.52 -1.50 -10.80
C ASP A 177 16.35 0.02 -10.63
N VAL A 178 15.84 0.45 -9.47
CA VAL A 178 15.62 1.88 -9.16
C VAL A 178 16.90 2.70 -9.26
N ALA A 179 18.08 2.10 -9.07
CA ALA A 179 19.36 2.79 -9.20
C ALA A 179 19.63 3.32 -10.62
N SER A 180 18.97 2.74 -11.63
CA SER A 180 19.12 3.09 -13.05
C SER A 180 18.08 4.09 -13.56
N VAL A 181 17.26 4.68 -12.68
CA VAL A 181 16.31 5.77 -13.02
C VAL A 181 17.02 6.88 -13.80
N ALA A 182 16.43 7.32 -14.89
CA ALA A 182 17.04 8.21 -15.88
C ALA A 182 16.35 9.57 -16.06
N LEU A 183 15.13 9.80 -15.46
CA LEU A 183 14.49 11.12 -15.46
C LEU A 183 15.52 12.16 -15.00
N LYS A 184 15.83 13.13 -15.83
CA LYS A 184 16.87 14.14 -15.54
C LYS A 184 16.30 15.26 -14.69
N ALA A 185 17.08 15.72 -13.72
CA ALA A 185 16.87 16.99 -13.02
C ALA A 185 18.13 17.85 -13.30
N THR A 186 17.97 18.87 -14.13
CA THR A 186 19.07 19.77 -14.51
C THR A 186 18.99 21.03 -13.68
N ARG A 187 20.12 21.44 -13.06
CA ARG A 187 20.21 22.64 -12.23
C ARG A 187 19.84 23.88 -13.02
N ALA A 188 19.02 24.76 -12.45
CA ALA A 188 18.61 26.04 -12.98
C ALA A 188 18.70 27.12 -11.89
N ALA A 189 18.47 28.39 -12.24
CA ALA A 189 18.41 29.47 -11.26
C ALA A 189 17.19 29.28 -10.34
N GLY A 190 17.43 29.08 -9.05
CA GLY A 190 16.39 28.91 -8.02
C GLY A 190 15.71 27.54 -8.02
N GLY A 191 16.21 26.56 -8.78
CA GLY A 191 15.59 25.23 -8.82
C GLY A 191 16.18 24.27 -9.86
N TRP A 192 15.31 23.46 -10.42
CA TRP A 192 15.64 22.34 -11.30
C TRP A 192 14.63 22.22 -12.44
N HIS A 193 15.09 21.86 -13.63
CA HIS A 193 14.22 21.44 -14.73
C HIS A 193 14.18 19.92 -14.83
N LEU A 194 12.99 19.35 -14.74
CA LEU A 194 12.76 17.92 -14.90
C LEU A 194 12.46 17.61 -16.38
N ASN A 195 13.14 16.57 -16.91
CA ASN A 195 12.95 16.07 -18.27
C ASN A 195 12.96 14.55 -18.32
N GLY A 196 11.89 13.97 -18.91
CA GLY A 196 11.78 12.52 -19.12
C GLY A 196 10.40 11.97 -18.77
N GLY A 197 10.29 10.64 -18.76
CA GLY A 197 9.03 9.94 -18.53
C GLY A 197 9.04 9.08 -17.27
N LYS A 198 7.87 8.92 -16.67
CA LYS A 198 7.58 8.00 -15.57
C LYS A 198 6.35 7.17 -15.90
N THR A 199 6.22 6.00 -15.29
CA THR A 199 5.07 5.13 -15.49
C THR A 199 4.58 4.55 -14.16
N TRP A 200 3.36 4.02 -14.16
CA TRP A 200 2.72 3.46 -12.96
C TRP A 200 2.60 4.46 -11.81
N CYS A 201 2.47 5.75 -12.14
CA CYS A 201 2.27 6.81 -11.16
C CYS A 201 0.80 6.79 -10.70
N THR A 202 0.50 5.89 -9.74
CA THR A 202 -0.87 5.71 -9.27
C THR A 202 -1.39 6.96 -8.59
N TYR A 203 -2.62 7.35 -8.96
CA TYR A 203 -3.36 8.51 -8.47
C TYR A 203 -2.81 9.87 -8.93
N ALA A 204 -1.89 9.89 -9.90
CA ALA A 204 -1.22 11.13 -10.32
C ALA A 204 -2.17 12.21 -10.86
N GLY A 205 -3.30 11.86 -11.47
CA GLY A 205 -4.31 12.84 -11.90
C GLY A 205 -4.86 13.64 -10.72
N ALA A 206 -5.45 12.97 -9.74
CA ALA A 206 -6.09 13.56 -8.58
C ALA A 206 -5.12 14.06 -7.49
N ALA A 207 -3.84 13.68 -7.54
CA ALA A 207 -2.84 14.12 -6.58
C ALA A 207 -2.47 15.59 -6.80
N GLY A 208 -2.39 16.35 -5.71
CA GLY A 208 -1.84 17.72 -5.68
C GLY A 208 -0.32 17.75 -5.53
N ALA A 209 0.29 16.65 -5.06
CA ALA A 209 1.73 16.52 -4.89
C ALA A 209 2.24 15.15 -5.38
N LEU A 210 3.36 15.15 -6.08
CA LEU A 210 4.05 13.99 -6.59
C LEU A 210 5.41 13.84 -5.89
N LEU A 211 5.70 12.65 -5.37
CA LEU A 211 7.05 12.31 -4.89
C LEU A 211 7.86 11.79 -6.06
N VAL A 212 8.75 12.64 -6.61
CA VAL A 212 9.46 12.35 -7.87
C VAL A 212 10.93 12.04 -7.61
N LEU A 213 11.36 10.84 -8.01
CA LEU A 213 12.78 10.46 -7.99
C LEU A 213 13.42 10.81 -9.35
N ALA A 214 14.45 11.64 -9.32
CA ALA A 214 15.13 12.12 -10.53
C ALA A 214 16.66 12.04 -10.38
N ARG A 215 17.35 12.03 -11.50
CA ARG A 215 18.81 12.01 -11.59
C ARG A 215 19.36 13.41 -11.67
N THR A 216 19.98 13.87 -10.58
CA THR A 216 20.68 15.17 -10.50
C THR A 216 22.15 15.07 -10.91
N ASN A 217 22.77 13.91 -10.68
CA ASN A 217 24.17 13.67 -11.08
C ASN A 217 24.31 12.36 -11.89
N PRO A 218 24.49 12.44 -13.23
CA PRO A 218 24.63 11.26 -14.10
C PRO A 218 25.95 10.52 -13.89
N ASP A 219 26.99 11.20 -13.38
CA ASP A 219 28.35 10.65 -13.25
C ASP A 219 28.62 10.01 -11.88
N ALA A 220 27.63 10.06 -10.98
CA ALA A 220 27.76 9.53 -9.62
C ALA A 220 28.07 8.03 -9.60
N LYS A 221 29.01 7.65 -8.75
CA LYS A 221 29.36 6.25 -8.50
C LYS A 221 29.31 5.95 -6.99
N PRO A 222 28.55 4.96 -6.56
CA PRO A 222 27.57 4.15 -7.33
C PRO A 222 26.39 4.97 -7.84
N ALA A 223 25.73 4.51 -8.90
CA ALA A 223 24.71 5.25 -9.65
C ALA A 223 23.56 5.81 -8.79
N HIS A 224 23.14 5.08 -7.73
CA HIS A 224 22.07 5.50 -6.83
C HIS A 224 22.41 6.79 -6.04
N LYS A 225 23.71 7.15 -5.88
CA LYS A 225 24.13 8.41 -5.24
C LYS A 225 23.91 9.64 -6.12
N GLY A 226 23.55 9.46 -7.37
CA GLY A 226 23.18 10.55 -8.27
C GLY A 226 21.66 10.80 -8.34
N LEU A 227 20.87 10.17 -7.46
CA LEU A 227 19.42 10.32 -7.43
C LEU A 227 18.98 11.22 -6.28
N SER A 228 18.12 12.18 -6.59
CA SER A 228 17.52 13.10 -5.63
C SER A 228 16.00 12.98 -5.67
N LEU A 229 15.35 13.32 -4.55
CA LEU A 229 13.91 13.14 -4.36
C LEU A 229 13.26 14.51 -4.22
N PHE A 230 12.20 14.75 -4.97
CA PHE A 230 11.48 16.03 -5.02
C PHE A 230 10.02 15.86 -4.64
N VAL A 231 9.46 16.86 -3.95
CA VAL A 231 8.00 17.04 -3.87
C VAL A 231 7.60 17.99 -5.00
N VAL A 232 6.90 17.49 -5.99
CA VAL A 232 6.47 18.25 -7.16
C VAL A 232 4.98 18.55 -7.05
N GLU A 233 4.64 19.81 -6.88
CA GLU A 233 3.25 20.27 -6.77
C GLU A 233 2.64 20.53 -8.15
N LYS A 234 1.35 20.26 -8.28
CA LYS A 234 0.55 20.55 -9.47
C LYS A 234 -0.93 20.71 -9.11
N PRO A 235 -1.75 21.31 -9.99
CA PRO A 235 -3.20 21.26 -9.85
C PRO A 235 -3.74 19.83 -9.87
N THR A 236 -4.87 19.60 -9.22
CA THR A 236 -5.61 18.34 -9.29
C THR A 236 -6.46 18.28 -10.54
N TYR A 237 -6.63 17.08 -11.08
CA TYR A 237 -7.41 16.86 -12.29
C TYR A 237 -8.33 15.65 -12.10
N ASP A 238 -9.55 15.81 -12.58
CA ASP A 238 -10.51 14.72 -12.72
C ASP A 238 -10.33 14.04 -14.09
N GLY A 239 -10.56 12.72 -14.14
CA GLY A 239 -10.53 11.95 -15.37
C GLY A 239 -9.21 11.22 -15.63
N HIS A 240 -9.09 10.69 -16.86
CA HIS A 240 -8.06 9.73 -17.26
C HIS A 240 -6.87 10.36 -17.97
N GLY A 241 -6.78 11.68 -17.99
CA GLY A 241 -5.67 12.41 -18.59
C GLY A 241 -5.62 13.87 -18.16
N PHE A 242 -4.43 14.44 -18.16
CA PHE A 242 -4.24 15.85 -17.87
C PHE A 242 -3.01 16.41 -18.58
N GLU A 243 -3.01 17.71 -18.71
CA GLU A 243 -1.90 18.53 -19.18
C GLU A 243 -1.80 19.77 -18.29
N TYR A 244 -0.60 20.06 -17.83
CA TYR A 244 -0.30 21.23 -17.02
C TYR A 244 0.91 21.97 -17.60
N GLU A 245 0.70 23.21 -18.00
CA GLU A 245 1.74 24.14 -18.44
C GLU A 245 2.01 25.14 -17.33
N GLN A 246 3.28 25.34 -17.00
CA GLN A 246 3.71 26.35 -16.04
C GLN A 246 3.74 27.74 -16.68
N PRO A 247 3.46 28.83 -15.93
CA PRO A 247 3.49 30.21 -16.47
C PRO A 247 4.83 30.59 -17.12
N GLU A 248 5.93 30.08 -16.60
CA GLU A 248 7.29 30.37 -17.06
C GLU A 248 7.77 29.41 -18.17
N GLY A 249 6.89 28.57 -18.67
CA GLY A 249 7.21 27.45 -19.54
C GLY A 249 7.52 26.19 -18.72
N GLY A 250 7.54 25.07 -19.39
CA GLY A 250 7.61 23.74 -18.78
C GLY A 250 6.26 23.08 -18.70
N ARG A 251 6.22 21.79 -18.99
CA ARG A 251 4.99 21.04 -19.20
C ARG A 251 5.03 19.70 -18.49
N MET A 252 3.92 19.32 -17.92
CA MET A 252 3.68 17.98 -17.36
C MET A 252 2.42 17.41 -17.99
N THR A 253 2.49 16.19 -18.49
CA THR A 253 1.32 15.46 -18.98
C THR A 253 1.17 14.14 -18.26
N GLY A 254 -0.07 13.69 -18.10
CA GLY A 254 -0.39 12.39 -17.54
C GLY A 254 -1.51 11.71 -18.29
N ARG A 255 -1.39 10.40 -18.53
CA ARG A 255 -2.43 9.57 -19.13
C ARG A 255 -2.61 8.29 -18.34
N ALA A 256 -3.85 7.97 -17.97
CA ALA A 256 -4.17 6.75 -17.27
C ALA A 256 -3.85 5.51 -18.12
N ILE A 257 -3.23 4.53 -17.49
CA ILE A 257 -2.91 3.23 -18.08
C ILE A 257 -4.16 2.36 -18.00
N PRO A 258 -4.66 1.79 -19.11
CA PRO A 258 -5.77 0.85 -19.08
C PRO A 258 -5.39 -0.40 -18.30
N THR A 259 -6.15 -0.74 -17.24
CA THR A 259 -5.92 -1.91 -16.40
C THR A 259 -7.18 -2.76 -16.31
N LEU A 260 -7.01 -4.09 -16.09
CA LEU A 260 -8.14 -5.00 -15.89
C LEU A 260 -8.88 -4.73 -14.58
N GLY A 261 -8.14 -4.35 -13.53
CA GLY A 261 -8.66 -4.05 -12.21
C GLY A 261 -7.95 -2.84 -11.61
N TYR A 262 -8.09 -2.66 -10.29
CA TYR A 262 -7.51 -1.52 -9.56
C TYR A 262 -8.08 -0.16 -10.01
N ARG A 263 -9.32 -0.17 -10.52
CA ARG A 263 -10.05 1.02 -10.92
C ARG A 263 -10.47 1.83 -9.71
N GLY A 264 -10.57 3.13 -9.88
CA GLY A 264 -10.64 4.10 -8.78
C GLY A 264 -9.29 4.81 -8.60
N MET A 265 -8.25 4.06 -8.32
CA MET A 265 -6.87 4.53 -8.13
C MET A 265 -6.04 4.42 -9.42
N HIS A 266 -6.51 4.98 -10.51
CA HIS A 266 -5.82 4.88 -11.81
C HIS A 266 -4.32 5.18 -11.73
N SER A 267 -3.52 4.39 -12.45
CA SER A 267 -2.09 4.62 -12.61
C SER A 267 -1.83 5.36 -13.91
N PHE A 268 -0.85 6.25 -13.93
CA PHE A 268 -0.59 7.14 -15.06
C PHE A 268 0.82 6.91 -15.62
N ASP A 269 0.91 7.02 -16.96
CA ASP A 269 2.13 7.39 -17.65
C ASP A 269 2.28 8.90 -17.60
N MET A 270 3.48 9.38 -17.24
CA MET A 270 3.78 10.79 -17.03
C MET A 270 4.91 11.23 -17.95
N SER A 271 4.83 12.45 -18.49
CA SER A 271 5.93 13.14 -19.16
C SER A 271 6.22 14.47 -18.47
N TYR A 272 7.49 14.78 -18.33
CA TYR A 272 8.02 16.06 -17.85
C TYR A 272 8.89 16.67 -18.96
N GLU A 273 8.55 17.90 -19.38
CA GLU A 273 9.24 18.64 -20.44
C GLU A 273 9.63 20.01 -19.89
N ASP A 274 10.92 20.19 -19.61
CA ASP A 274 11.48 21.39 -18.97
C ASP A 274 10.70 21.88 -17.74
N PHE A 275 10.10 20.92 -17.02
CA PHE A 275 9.22 21.20 -15.89
C PHE A 275 10.02 21.73 -14.69
N PHE A 276 9.80 23.01 -14.35
CA PHE A 276 10.55 23.68 -13.27
C PHE A 276 10.07 23.23 -11.88
N VAL A 277 11.03 22.94 -11.00
CA VAL A 277 10.81 22.59 -9.59
C VAL A 277 11.72 23.46 -8.72
N PRO A 278 11.17 24.27 -7.80
CA PRO A 278 11.95 25.11 -6.91
C PRO A 278 12.91 24.34 -6.00
N ASP A 279 13.96 25.02 -5.52
CA ASP A 279 14.98 24.43 -4.63
C ASP A 279 14.39 23.90 -3.30
N ASP A 280 13.40 24.57 -2.77
CA ASP A 280 12.73 24.19 -1.52
C ASP A 280 11.90 22.89 -1.65
N CYS A 281 11.67 22.42 -2.87
CA CYS A 281 11.02 21.17 -3.18
C CYS A 281 11.98 19.96 -3.26
N LEU A 282 13.29 20.17 -3.26
CA LEU A 282 14.29 19.09 -3.12
C LEU A 282 14.30 18.62 -1.66
N ILE A 283 13.90 17.39 -1.40
CA ILE A 283 13.84 16.84 -0.03
C ILE A 283 15.22 16.87 0.62
N GLY A 284 15.30 17.54 1.78
CA GLY A 284 16.53 17.77 2.52
C GLY A 284 17.37 18.92 1.98
N GLY A 285 16.85 19.71 1.03
CA GLY A 285 17.57 20.80 0.42
C GLY A 285 18.90 20.36 -0.19
N GLU A 286 19.91 21.23 -0.18
CA GLU A 286 21.24 20.93 -0.72
C GLU A 286 21.89 19.69 -0.05
N ALA A 287 21.67 19.50 1.24
CA ALA A 287 22.19 18.34 1.97
C ALA A 287 21.50 17.01 1.58
N GLY A 288 20.32 17.08 0.97
CA GLY A 288 19.55 15.94 0.48
C GLY A 288 19.88 15.52 -0.95
N GLU A 289 20.63 16.34 -1.70
CA GLU A 289 21.04 16.01 -3.06
C GLU A 289 21.84 14.69 -3.09
N GLY A 290 21.50 13.80 -4.01
CA GLY A 290 22.12 12.46 -4.14
C GLY A 290 21.67 11.44 -3.07
N LYS A 291 20.77 11.80 -2.15
CA LYS A 291 20.23 10.89 -1.12
C LYS A 291 18.82 10.37 -1.44
N GLY A 292 18.24 10.75 -2.55
CA GLY A 292 16.87 10.42 -2.92
C GLY A 292 16.57 8.93 -2.97
N PHE A 293 17.54 8.11 -3.36
CA PHE A 293 17.40 6.65 -3.32
C PHE A 293 17.09 6.14 -1.91
N TYR A 294 17.81 6.60 -0.91
CA TYR A 294 17.65 6.15 0.48
C TYR A 294 16.30 6.58 1.05
N PHE A 295 15.90 7.82 0.83
CA PHE A 295 14.58 8.35 1.26
C PHE A 295 13.43 7.58 0.60
N THR A 296 13.56 7.27 -0.69
CA THR A 296 12.58 6.45 -1.42
C THR A 296 12.48 5.03 -0.84
N MET A 297 13.62 4.39 -0.57
CA MET A 297 13.63 3.02 -0.01
C MET A 297 13.01 2.99 1.39
N ARG A 298 13.22 4.02 2.21
CA ARG A 298 12.60 4.15 3.53
C ARG A 298 11.07 4.25 3.43
N GLY A 299 10.56 5.10 2.54
CA GLY A 299 9.12 5.20 2.27
C GLY A 299 8.52 3.87 1.79
N PHE A 300 9.23 3.14 0.95
CA PHE A 300 8.75 1.86 0.40
C PHE A 300 8.68 0.71 1.42
N MET A 301 9.34 0.81 2.57
CA MET A 301 9.21 -0.21 3.63
C MET A 301 7.77 -0.28 4.14
N GLY A 302 7.17 0.86 4.52
CA GLY A 302 5.75 0.94 4.89
C GLY A 302 4.83 0.47 3.76
N GLY A 303 5.11 0.88 2.53
CA GLY A 303 4.36 0.44 1.35
C GLY A 303 4.35 -1.09 1.11
N ARG A 304 5.44 -1.80 1.49
CA ARG A 304 5.46 -3.28 1.42
C ARG A 304 4.54 -3.91 2.47
N LEU A 305 4.59 -3.42 3.70
CA LEU A 305 3.70 -3.89 4.77
C LEU A 305 2.23 -3.64 4.41
N GLN A 306 1.90 -2.44 3.93
CA GLN A 306 0.55 -2.13 3.43
C GLN A 306 0.13 -3.04 2.27
N THR A 307 1.06 -3.42 1.38
CA THR A 307 0.74 -4.35 0.29
C THR A 307 0.37 -5.73 0.83
N ALA A 308 1.00 -6.20 1.91
CA ALA A 308 0.61 -7.43 2.60
C ALA A 308 -0.78 -7.30 3.24
N ALA A 309 -1.06 -6.19 3.92
CA ALA A 309 -2.38 -5.90 4.50
C ALA A 309 -3.50 -5.85 3.43
N ARG A 310 -3.22 -5.22 2.28
CA ARG A 310 -4.14 -5.22 1.13
C ARG A 310 -4.44 -6.62 0.61
N ALA A 311 -3.41 -7.46 0.53
CA ALA A 311 -3.57 -8.86 0.13
C ALA A 311 -4.45 -9.64 1.15
N CYS A 312 -4.28 -9.39 2.45
CA CYS A 312 -5.12 -9.98 3.49
C CYS A 312 -6.58 -9.54 3.34
N GLY A 313 -6.85 -8.26 3.14
CA GLY A 313 -8.21 -7.74 2.91
C GLY A 313 -8.87 -8.36 1.68
N LEU A 314 -8.15 -8.43 0.55
CA LEU A 314 -8.64 -9.07 -0.68
C LEU A 314 -8.95 -10.55 -0.47
N MET A 315 -8.08 -11.29 0.20
CA MET A 315 -8.30 -12.70 0.51
C MET A 315 -9.50 -12.92 1.42
N ARG A 316 -9.71 -12.03 2.43
CA ARG A 316 -10.88 -12.08 3.31
C ARG A 316 -12.17 -11.86 2.54
N ALA A 317 -12.24 -10.83 1.68
CA ALA A 317 -13.41 -10.59 0.83
C ALA A 317 -13.73 -11.82 -0.02
N THR A 318 -12.74 -12.41 -0.68
CA THR A 318 -12.90 -13.63 -1.49
C THR A 318 -13.39 -14.81 -0.65
N PHE A 319 -12.86 -14.95 0.57
CA PHE A 319 -13.25 -16.02 1.48
C PHE A 319 -14.71 -15.86 1.97
N GLU A 320 -15.12 -14.66 2.36
CA GLU A 320 -16.49 -14.34 2.78
C GLU A 320 -17.50 -14.67 1.66
N GLU A 321 -17.23 -14.25 0.43
CA GLU A 321 -18.07 -14.55 -0.73
C GLU A 321 -18.09 -16.07 -1.03
N SER A 322 -16.95 -16.75 -0.89
CA SER A 322 -16.87 -18.21 -1.09
C SER A 322 -17.65 -18.99 -0.04
N LEU A 323 -17.65 -18.53 1.23
CA LEU A 323 -18.47 -19.11 2.30
C LEU A 323 -19.95 -18.98 1.96
N SER A 324 -20.41 -17.75 1.69
CA SER A 324 -21.83 -17.49 1.36
C SER A 324 -22.26 -18.30 0.15
N TYR A 325 -21.54 -18.22 -0.96
CA TYR A 325 -21.87 -18.97 -2.18
C TYR A 325 -21.92 -20.47 -1.94
N SER A 326 -20.96 -21.03 -1.19
CA SER A 326 -20.90 -22.48 -0.97
C SER A 326 -22.05 -22.99 -0.10
N GLN A 327 -22.60 -22.16 0.79
CA GLN A 327 -23.77 -22.47 1.59
C GLN A 327 -25.06 -22.41 0.78
N ASP A 328 -25.20 -21.42 -0.07
CA ASP A 328 -26.43 -21.15 -0.84
C ASP A 328 -26.54 -22.06 -2.08
N ARG A 329 -25.43 -22.39 -2.71
CA ARG A 329 -25.43 -23.18 -3.95
C ARG A 329 -25.73 -24.65 -3.71
N MET A 330 -26.88 -25.10 -4.20
CA MET A 330 -27.32 -26.48 -4.10
C MET A 330 -26.89 -27.31 -5.33
N VAL A 331 -26.31 -28.50 -5.09
CA VAL A 331 -25.91 -29.45 -6.12
C VAL A 331 -26.25 -30.87 -5.62
N PHE A 332 -26.96 -31.68 -6.41
CA PHE A 332 -27.41 -33.00 -6.02
C PHE A 332 -28.19 -33.03 -4.68
N GLY A 333 -29.04 -32.02 -4.45
CA GLY A 333 -29.92 -31.92 -3.28
C GLY A 333 -29.28 -31.49 -1.97
N ARG A 334 -28.01 -31.05 -2.01
CA ARG A 334 -27.29 -30.52 -0.82
C ARG A 334 -26.37 -29.35 -1.19
N SER A 335 -26.02 -28.53 -0.20
CA SER A 335 -25.14 -27.38 -0.42
C SER A 335 -23.75 -27.81 -0.88
N VAL A 336 -23.09 -26.95 -1.69
CA VAL A 336 -21.71 -27.18 -2.15
C VAL A 336 -20.75 -27.23 -0.95
N ALA A 337 -21.02 -26.51 0.13
CA ALA A 337 -20.25 -26.54 1.37
C ALA A 337 -20.19 -27.94 2.01
N SER A 338 -21.22 -28.80 1.80
CA SER A 338 -21.26 -30.13 2.38
C SER A 338 -20.31 -31.15 1.72
N TYR A 339 -19.65 -30.80 0.62
CA TYR A 339 -18.74 -31.69 -0.08
C TYR A 339 -17.31 -31.59 0.45
N PRO A 340 -16.61 -32.70 0.70
CA PRO A 340 -15.26 -32.72 1.27
C PRO A 340 -14.24 -31.86 0.50
N LEU A 341 -14.33 -31.82 -0.83
CA LEU A 341 -13.43 -31.01 -1.65
C LEU A 341 -13.67 -29.51 -1.46
N SER A 342 -14.91 -29.07 -1.24
CA SER A 342 -15.24 -27.68 -0.92
C SER A 342 -14.71 -27.30 0.47
N LEU A 343 -14.94 -28.16 1.46
CA LEU A 343 -14.38 -27.98 2.81
C LEU A 343 -12.85 -27.89 2.79
N ALA A 344 -12.18 -28.72 1.99
CA ALA A 344 -10.73 -28.68 1.85
C ALA A 344 -10.23 -27.37 1.22
N LYS A 345 -10.96 -26.78 0.26
CA LYS A 345 -10.63 -25.47 -0.30
C LYS A 345 -10.81 -24.37 0.75
N LEU A 346 -11.94 -24.34 1.46
CA LEU A 346 -12.20 -23.37 2.52
C LEU A 346 -11.17 -23.48 3.65
N ALA A 347 -10.81 -24.70 4.07
CA ALA A 347 -9.76 -24.92 5.06
C ALA A 347 -8.42 -24.32 4.63
N ARG A 348 -8.02 -24.53 3.39
CA ARG A 348 -6.77 -24.03 2.85
C ARG A 348 -6.78 -22.51 2.71
N MET A 349 -7.89 -21.90 2.23
CA MET A 349 -8.06 -20.47 2.17
C MET A 349 -7.93 -19.84 3.55
N GLY A 350 -8.70 -20.33 4.54
CA GLY A 350 -8.67 -19.83 5.91
C GLY A 350 -7.30 -19.94 6.56
N ALA A 351 -6.61 -21.09 6.40
CA ALA A 351 -5.27 -21.30 6.93
C ALA A 351 -4.24 -20.31 6.32
N LEU A 352 -4.30 -20.08 5.02
CA LEU A 352 -3.41 -19.09 4.34
C LEU A 352 -3.69 -17.68 4.82
N ILE A 353 -4.95 -17.28 4.95
CA ILE A 353 -5.33 -15.95 5.43
C ILE A 353 -4.83 -15.75 6.86
N THR A 354 -5.06 -16.72 7.75
CA THR A 354 -4.59 -16.68 9.14
C THR A 354 -3.07 -16.54 9.22
N ALA A 355 -2.32 -17.33 8.43
CA ALA A 355 -0.87 -17.24 8.37
C ALA A 355 -0.38 -15.87 7.84
N CYS A 356 -1.02 -15.33 6.80
CA CYS A 356 -0.69 -14.02 6.26
C CYS A 356 -0.97 -12.89 7.25
N LYS A 357 -2.11 -12.93 7.95
CA LYS A 357 -2.46 -11.94 9.00
C LYS A 357 -1.46 -11.99 10.15
N ALA A 358 -1.15 -13.18 10.68
CA ALA A 358 -0.19 -13.35 11.77
C ALA A 358 1.21 -12.85 11.36
N PHE A 359 1.68 -13.16 10.15
CA PHE A 359 2.96 -12.69 9.65
C PHE A 359 2.96 -11.16 9.44
N THR A 360 1.86 -10.59 8.93
CA THR A 360 1.73 -9.13 8.75
C THR A 360 1.75 -8.41 10.09
N ALA A 361 1.02 -8.90 11.11
CA ALA A 361 1.03 -8.35 12.46
C ALA A 361 2.43 -8.43 13.11
N HIS A 362 3.11 -9.56 12.96
CA HIS A 362 4.48 -9.72 13.47
C HIS A 362 5.44 -8.70 12.85
N VAL A 363 5.39 -8.51 11.52
CA VAL A 363 6.24 -7.55 10.82
C VAL A 363 5.90 -6.10 11.21
N ALA A 364 4.61 -5.79 11.44
CA ALA A 364 4.21 -4.49 11.97
C ALA A 364 4.91 -4.19 13.29
N GLY A 365 4.87 -5.12 14.25
CA GLY A 365 5.56 -4.99 15.53
C GLY A 365 7.09 -4.89 15.43
N LEU A 366 7.72 -5.55 14.45
CA LEU A 366 9.15 -5.37 14.18
C LEU A 366 9.46 -3.97 13.63
N MET A 367 8.62 -3.46 12.73
CA MET A 367 8.80 -2.12 12.15
C MET A 367 8.65 -1.02 13.20
N ASP A 368 7.77 -1.18 14.17
CA ASP A 368 7.61 -0.26 15.30
C ASP A 368 8.84 -0.20 16.20
N GLN A 369 9.67 -1.25 16.19
CA GLN A 369 10.96 -1.30 16.87
C GLN A 369 12.14 -0.83 15.98
N GLY A 370 11.89 -0.34 14.78
CA GLY A 370 12.92 0.04 13.81
C GLY A 370 13.62 -1.13 13.12
N LEU A 371 13.05 -2.32 13.24
CA LEU A 371 13.54 -3.58 12.66
C LEU A 371 12.70 -4.00 11.44
N GLY A 372 12.86 -5.23 10.96
CA GLY A 372 11.92 -5.86 10.01
C GLY A 372 12.08 -5.43 8.55
N GLN A 373 13.24 -4.89 8.13
CA GLN A 373 13.44 -4.45 6.74
C GLN A 373 13.35 -5.59 5.73
N MET A 374 13.93 -6.74 6.04
CA MET A 374 13.85 -7.94 5.20
C MET A 374 12.47 -8.57 5.31
N GLU A 375 11.94 -8.66 6.53
CA GLU A 375 10.64 -9.23 6.84
C GLU A 375 9.50 -8.50 6.13
N ALA A 376 9.57 -7.17 5.98
CA ALA A 376 8.62 -6.38 5.18
C ALA A 376 8.60 -6.82 3.70
N SER A 377 9.74 -7.21 3.14
CA SER A 377 9.83 -7.75 1.79
C SER A 377 9.28 -9.18 1.71
N LEU A 378 9.57 -10.00 2.71
CA LEU A 378 9.13 -11.40 2.79
C LEU A 378 7.61 -11.50 3.00
N VAL A 379 7.04 -10.70 3.91
CA VAL A 379 5.58 -10.71 4.15
C VAL A 379 4.82 -10.23 2.91
N LYS A 380 5.32 -9.19 2.22
CA LYS A 380 4.73 -8.76 0.95
C LYS A 380 4.73 -9.88 -0.08
N LEU A 381 5.86 -10.55 -0.28
CA LEU A 381 5.99 -11.65 -1.23
C LEU A 381 5.04 -12.80 -0.87
N PHE A 382 5.05 -13.24 0.38
CA PHE A 382 4.24 -14.35 0.86
C PHE A 382 2.74 -14.07 0.73
N SER A 383 2.27 -12.92 1.23
CA SER A 383 0.84 -12.57 1.22
C SER A 383 0.30 -12.34 -0.20
N CYS A 384 1.10 -11.72 -1.09
CA CYS A 384 0.66 -11.54 -2.48
C CYS A 384 0.58 -12.89 -3.23
N ARG A 385 1.51 -13.82 -3.00
CA ARG A 385 1.44 -15.16 -3.61
C ARG A 385 0.28 -15.99 -3.04
N ALA A 386 0.00 -15.85 -1.75
CA ALA A 386 -1.18 -16.47 -1.15
C ALA A 386 -2.48 -15.90 -1.76
N ALA A 387 -2.55 -14.58 -1.97
CA ALA A 387 -3.72 -13.94 -2.57
C ALA A 387 -3.99 -14.43 -4.00
N GLU A 388 -2.96 -14.59 -4.84
CA GLU A 388 -3.10 -15.18 -6.19
C GLU A 388 -3.76 -16.59 -6.18
N TRP A 389 -3.53 -17.35 -5.11
CA TRP A 389 -4.12 -18.69 -4.99
C TRP A 389 -5.51 -18.64 -4.38
N VAL A 390 -5.78 -17.73 -3.45
CA VAL A 390 -7.08 -17.63 -2.75
C VAL A 390 -8.15 -17.03 -3.67
N THR A 391 -7.78 -16.02 -4.50
CA THR A 391 -8.68 -15.36 -5.45
C THR A 391 -8.80 -16.12 -6.76
#